data_5c3f1411bd371ec33ee8f1a7bfbd2885
#
_entry.id   5c3f1411bd371ec33ee8f1a7bfbd2885
#
_cell.length_a   1.000
_cell.length_b   1.000
_cell.length_c   1.000
_cell.angle_alpha   90.00
_cell.angle_beta   90.00
_cell.angle_gamma   90.00
#
_symmetry.space_group_name_H-M   'P 1'
#
loop_
_entity.id
_entity.type
_entity.pdbx_description
1 polymer ?
#
loop_
_entity_poly.entity_id
_entity_poly.type
_entity_poly.pdbx_seq_one_letter_code
_entity_poly.pdbx_strand_id
1 'polypeptide(L)'
;APFGVALSKLAAQRPEIVGMTADLSKYTDLHIFAQAFPDRFFQMGMAEQLLMAAAGGMAKEGFIPFATTYAAFATRRAYDFIHQVIAEEHLNVKICAALPGLTTGYGPSHQATEDLAIMRGIPGMVIVDPCDALEIEQAVPAIADHQGPVYMRLLRGKVPLVLDKYDYQFELGKAKLLEDGNDVLIISSGLMTMRALEAAEKLRADNIGVAVLHVPTIKPLDEKAIIEQASKPGRLVVTAENHTAVGGLGEAVAALLMRKGVRCELDSVGLPDAFLLAGALPTLHD
;
A
#
# COMPACT_ATOMS: atom_id res chain seq x y z
N ALA A 1 14.24 8.62 -1.37
CA ALA A 1 14.22 7.41 -0.53
C ALA A 1 13.46 7.68 0.78
N PRO A 2 12.15 7.98 0.71
CA PRO A 2 11.39 8.41 1.89
C PRO A 2 11.34 7.33 2.97
N PHE A 3 11.14 6.07 2.58
CA PHE A 3 11.06 4.95 3.53
C PHE A 3 12.33 4.76 4.36
N GLY A 4 13.49 4.64 3.71
CA GLY A 4 14.74 4.39 4.44
C GLY A 4 15.13 5.54 5.36
N VAL A 5 14.85 6.78 4.95
CA VAL A 5 15.09 7.98 5.77
C VAL A 5 14.17 8.01 6.99
N ALA A 6 12.86 7.80 6.78
CA ALA A 6 11.88 7.78 7.86
C ALA A 6 12.16 6.65 8.87
N LEU A 7 12.46 5.45 8.37
CA LEU A 7 12.79 4.31 9.24
C LEU A 7 14.05 4.57 10.06
N SER A 8 15.10 5.14 9.44
CA SER A 8 16.34 5.45 10.16
C SER A 8 16.15 6.52 11.24
N LYS A 9 15.35 7.56 10.97
CA LYS A 9 15.00 8.57 11.98
C LYS A 9 14.26 7.95 13.17
N LEU A 10 13.27 7.08 12.88
CA LEU A 10 12.50 6.41 13.92
C LEU A 10 13.37 5.45 14.74
N ALA A 11 14.20 4.66 14.08
CA ALA A 11 15.08 3.68 14.71
C ALA A 11 16.18 4.30 15.61
N ALA A 12 16.52 5.57 15.39
CA ALA A 12 17.43 6.31 16.29
C ALA A 12 16.82 6.49 17.69
N GLN A 13 15.50 6.47 17.81
CA GLN A 13 14.77 6.63 19.08
C GLN A 13 14.20 5.29 19.59
N ARG A 14 14.18 4.26 18.74
CA ARG A 14 13.54 2.96 19.01
C ARG A 14 14.51 1.81 18.72
N PRO A 15 15.27 1.37 19.74
CA PRO A 15 16.30 0.33 19.56
C PRO A 15 15.72 -1.06 19.18
N GLU A 16 14.45 -1.32 19.45
CA GLU A 16 13.75 -2.54 19.08
C GLU A 16 13.48 -2.69 17.58
N ILE A 17 13.62 -1.61 16.79
CA ILE A 17 13.44 -1.67 15.34
C ILE A 17 14.65 -2.32 14.69
N VAL A 18 14.42 -3.34 13.87
CA VAL A 18 15.41 -4.02 13.06
C VAL A 18 15.01 -4.02 11.58
N GLY A 19 15.98 -3.90 10.70
CA GLY A 19 15.78 -3.94 9.25
C GLY A 19 16.23 -5.27 8.67
N MET A 20 15.37 -5.91 7.86
CA MET A 20 15.63 -7.22 7.27
C MET A 20 15.32 -7.19 5.77
N THR A 21 16.09 -7.88 4.96
CA THR A 21 15.89 -7.90 3.50
C THR A 21 16.27 -9.23 2.87
N ALA A 22 15.59 -9.55 1.73
CA ALA A 22 15.95 -10.65 0.86
C ALA A 22 16.76 -10.14 -0.34
N ASP A 23 17.99 -9.68 -0.08
CA ASP A 23 18.96 -9.18 -1.06
C ASP A 23 18.51 -7.99 -1.94
N LEU A 24 17.58 -7.18 -1.42
CA LEU A 24 16.99 -6.05 -2.16
C LEU A 24 17.09 -4.71 -1.41
N SER A 25 18.02 -4.57 -0.45
CA SER A 25 18.12 -3.38 0.42
C SER A 25 18.22 -2.06 -0.35
N LYS A 26 18.99 -2.04 -1.47
CA LYS A 26 19.12 -0.85 -2.32
C LYS A 26 17.82 -0.51 -3.06
N TYR A 27 17.05 -1.52 -3.39
CA TYR A 27 15.82 -1.37 -4.18
C TYR A 27 14.56 -1.14 -3.34
N THR A 28 14.68 -1.28 -2.02
CA THR A 28 13.63 -0.99 -1.03
C THR A 28 13.99 0.20 -0.13
N ASP A 29 15.06 0.93 -0.46
CA ASP A 29 15.65 2.03 0.33
C ASP A 29 16.20 1.61 1.71
N LEU A 30 16.13 0.34 2.09
CA LEU A 30 16.60 -0.16 3.39
C LEU A 30 18.12 -0.05 3.57
N HIS A 31 18.88 0.14 2.49
CA HIS A 31 20.32 0.37 2.55
C HIS A 31 20.69 1.62 3.39
N ILE A 32 19.81 2.62 3.50
CA ILE A 32 20.00 3.80 4.36
C ILE A 32 19.99 3.37 5.82
N PHE A 33 19.03 2.54 6.21
CA PHE A 33 18.98 1.94 7.55
C PHE A 33 20.22 1.08 7.82
N ALA A 34 20.61 0.24 6.86
CA ALA A 34 21.80 -0.63 6.99
C ALA A 34 23.09 0.15 7.24
N GLN A 35 23.24 1.32 6.62
CA GLN A 35 24.38 2.21 6.84
C GLN A 35 24.34 2.87 8.21
N ALA A 36 23.17 3.28 8.68
CA ALA A 36 22.99 3.95 9.98
C ALA A 36 23.07 2.97 11.16
N PHE A 37 22.59 1.74 10.98
CA PHE A 37 22.45 0.74 12.04
C PHE A 37 22.89 -0.65 11.56
N PRO A 38 24.19 -0.86 11.26
CA PRO A 38 24.68 -2.13 10.71
C PRO A 38 24.44 -3.34 11.64
N ASP A 39 24.49 -3.12 12.96
CA ASP A 39 24.25 -4.19 13.96
C ASP A 39 22.76 -4.60 14.10
N ARG A 40 21.85 -3.83 13.49
CA ARG A 40 20.40 -4.09 13.49
C ARG A 40 19.87 -4.39 12.08
N PHE A 41 20.77 -4.61 11.14
CA PHE A 41 20.45 -4.95 9.76
C PHE A 41 20.79 -6.40 9.46
N PHE A 42 19.83 -7.13 8.87
CA PHE A 42 19.96 -8.55 8.56
C PHE A 42 19.69 -8.83 7.09
N GLN A 43 20.71 -9.34 6.40
CA GLN A 43 20.60 -9.78 5.01
C GLN A 43 20.32 -11.29 5.00
N MET A 44 19.13 -11.66 4.49
CA MET A 44 18.67 -13.06 4.49
C MET A 44 18.94 -13.79 3.17
N GLY A 45 19.51 -13.12 2.17
CA GLY A 45 19.65 -13.66 0.83
C GLY A 45 18.33 -13.67 0.05
N MET A 46 18.33 -14.20 -1.17
CA MET A 46 17.11 -14.36 -1.98
C MET A 46 16.25 -15.53 -1.46
N ALA A 47 15.83 -15.44 -0.21
CA ALA A 47 15.11 -16.46 0.53
C ALA A 47 13.95 -15.82 1.32
N GLU A 48 12.91 -15.43 0.62
CA GLU A 48 11.79 -14.67 1.17
C GLU A 48 11.03 -15.44 2.26
N GLN A 49 10.98 -16.76 2.14
CA GLN A 49 10.40 -17.63 3.17
C GLN A 49 11.21 -17.55 4.47
N LEU A 50 12.54 -17.63 4.37
CA LEU A 50 13.44 -17.46 5.53
C LEU A 50 13.33 -16.05 6.11
N LEU A 51 13.24 -15.00 5.24
CA LEU A 51 13.05 -13.62 5.67
C LEU A 51 11.83 -13.50 6.57
N MET A 52 10.68 -14.02 6.15
CA MET A 52 9.43 -13.90 6.90
C MET A 52 9.42 -14.78 8.16
N ALA A 53 9.97 -15.99 8.10
CA ALA A 53 10.12 -16.85 9.28
C ALA A 53 11.01 -16.20 10.33
N ALA A 54 12.17 -15.67 9.92
CA ALA A 54 13.11 -14.98 10.82
C ALA A 54 12.51 -13.70 11.41
N ALA A 55 11.78 -12.92 10.61
CA ALA A 55 11.07 -11.74 11.09
C ALA A 55 10.04 -12.09 12.17
N GLY A 56 9.28 -13.17 11.98
CA GLY A 56 8.38 -13.68 13.02
C GLY A 56 9.10 -14.06 14.30
N GLY A 57 10.23 -14.77 14.19
CA GLY A 57 11.07 -15.12 15.33
C GLY A 57 11.61 -13.90 16.07
N MET A 58 12.10 -12.88 15.36
CA MET A 58 12.55 -11.60 15.95
C MET A 58 11.42 -10.87 16.67
N ALA A 59 10.21 -10.89 16.11
CA ALA A 59 9.05 -10.25 16.74
C ALA A 59 8.65 -10.96 18.06
N LYS A 60 8.81 -12.29 18.16
CA LYS A 60 8.60 -13.04 19.41
C LYS A 60 9.59 -12.64 20.50
N GLU A 61 10.79 -12.20 20.13
CA GLU A 61 11.81 -11.71 21.07
C GLU A 61 11.65 -10.21 21.41
N GLY A 62 10.56 -9.58 20.97
CA GLY A 62 10.23 -8.19 21.30
C GLY A 62 10.77 -7.14 20.33
N PHE A 63 11.38 -7.55 19.23
CA PHE A 63 11.78 -6.63 18.16
C PHE A 63 10.60 -6.24 17.27
N ILE A 64 10.79 -5.15 16.53
CA ILE A 64 9.87 -4.70 15.47
C ILE A 64 10.61 -4.82 14.13
N PRO A 65 10.54 -5.98 13.46
CA PRO A 65 11.20 -6.17 12.19
C PRO A 65 10.46 -5.47 11.07
N PHE A 66 11.21 -4.66 10.29
CA PHE A 66 10.81 -4.17 8.99
C PHE A 66 11.43 -5.06 7.92
N ALA A 67 10.64 -5.99 7.41
CA ALA A 67 11.06 -6.99 6.43
C ALA A 67 10.79 -6.48 5.02
N THR A 68 11.81 -6.37 4.18
CA THR A 68 11.70 -5.76 2.86
C THR A 68 12.13 -6.69 1.72
N THR A 69 11.33 -6.72 0.67
CA THR A 69 11.64 -7.35 -0.62
C THR A 69 10.70 -6.75 -1.69
N TYR A 70 10.66 -7.30 -2.90
CA TYR A 70 9.64 -6.94 -3.88
C TYR A 70 8.27 -7.54 -3.53
N ALA A 71 7.21 -6.81 -3.85
CA ALA A 71 5.85 -7.22 -3.53
C ALA A 71 5.48 -8.59 -4.14
N ALA A 72 5.88 -8.85 -5.39
CA ALA A 72 5.68 -10.15 -6.03
C ALA A 72 6.32 -11.31 -5.26
N PHE A 73 7.48 -11.07 -4.64
CA PHE A 73 8.22 -12.11 -3.92
C PHE A 73 7.76 -12.25 -2.47
N ALA A 74 7.46 -11.15 -1.80
CA ALA A 74 6.88 -11.18 -0.46
C ALA A 74 5.57 -11.97 -0.45
N THR A 75 4.67 -11.66 -1.37
CA THR A 75 3.32 -12.20 -1.35
C THR A 75 3.22 -13.62 -1.91
N ARG A 76 3.85 -13.91 -3.05
CA ARG A 76 3.71 -15.23 -3.68
C ARG A 76 4.59 -16.30 -3.03
N ARG A 77 5.89 -15.98 -2.80
CA ARG A 77 6.85 -17.00 -2.32
C ARG A 77 6.75 -17.24 -0.83
N ALA A 78 6.46 -16.22 -0.04
CA ALA A 78 6.48 -16.30 1.41
C ALA A 78 5.08 -16.35 2.03
N TYR A 79 4.02 -16.50 1.24
CA TYR A 79 2.64 -16.42 1.72
C TYR A 79 2.36 -17.32 2.91
N ASP A 80 2.74 -18.60 2.83
CA ASP A 80 2.52 -19.57 3.90
C ASP A 80 3.25 -19.18 5.19
N PHE A 81 4.49 -18.68 5.07
CA PHE A 81 5.28 -18.22 6.21
C PHE A 81 4.69 -16.94 6.83
N ILE A 82 4.16 -16.04 6.02
CA ILE A 82 3.43 -14.86 6.53
C ILE A 82 2.16 -15.31 7.26
N HIS A 83 1.41 -16.24 6.67
CA HIS A 83 0.17 -16.74 7.24
C HIS A 83 0.40 -17.48 8.55
N GLN A 84 1.26 -18.51 8.54
CA GLN A 84 1.47 -19.42 9.67
C GLN A 84 2.34 -18.81 10.78
N VAL A 85 3.46 -18.16 10.40
CA VAL A 85 4.45 -17.70 11.40
C VAL A 85 4.12 -16.30 11.92
N ILE A 86 3.62 -15.41 11.07
CA ILE A 86 3.42 -14.00 11.45
C ILE A 86 1.96 -13.72 11.83
N ALA A 87 1.03 -14.03 10.93
CA ALA A 87 -0.35 -13.58 11.09
C ALA A 87 -1.14 -14.42 12.10
N GLU A 88 -0.95 -15.74 12.13
CA GLU A 88 -1.64 -16.62 13.07
C GLU A 88 -1.39 -16.23 14.53
N GLU A 89 -0.16 -15.86 14.85
CA GLU A 89 0.22 -15.40 16.19
C GLU A 89 0.13 -13.87 16.37
N HIS A 90 -0.38 -13.16 15.37
CA HIS A 90 -0.54 -11.69 15.37
C HIS A 90 0.76 -10.94 15.72
N LEU A 91 1.88 -11.40 15.17
CA LEU A 91 3.21 -10.87 15.48
C LEU A 91 3.44 -9.48 14.89
N ASN A 92 4.23 -8.68 15.59
CA ASN A 92 4.49 -7.28 15.25
C ASN A 92 5.56 -7.14 14.14
N VAL A 93 5.26 -7.66 12.95
CA VAL A 93 6.13 -7.61 11.77
C VAL A 93 5.59 -6.61 10.76
N LYS A 94 6.47 -5.75 10.20
CA LYS A 94 6.15 -4.78 9.15
C LYS A 94 6.75 -5.25 7.84
N ILE A 95 5.90 -5.77 6.96
CA ILE A 95 6.29 -6.22 5.61
C ILE A 95 6.17 -5.04 4.67
N CYS A 96 7.32 -4.49 4.26
CA CYS A 96 7.38 -3.31 3.39
C CYS A 96 7.89 -3.72 2.01
N ALA A 97 6.97 -3.75 1.03
CA ALA A 97 7.20 -4.41 -0.24
C ALA A 97 7.24 -3.44 -1.42
N ALA A 98 8.36 -3.40 -2.13
CA ALA A 98 8.56 -2.53 -3.28
C ALA A 98 8.00 -3.15 -4.57
N LEU A 99 7.79 -2.31 -5.59
CA LEU A 99 7.24 -2.66 -6.89
C LEU A 99 5.83 -3.29 -6.82
N PRO A 100 4.88 -2.70 -6.08
CA PRO A 100 3.51 -3.17 -6.06
C PRO A 100 2.79 -2.84 -7.37
N GLY A 101 1.83 -3.67 -7.77
CA GLY A 101 1.05 -3.46 -8.98
C GLY A 101 1.90 -3.41 -10.26
N LEU A 102 1.52 -2.54 -11.19
CA LEU A 102 2.26 -2.25 -12.42
C LEU A 102 3.21 -1.07 -12.19
N THR A 103 4.34 -1.30 -11.53
CA THR A 103 5.39 -0.31 -11.28
C THR A 103 6.77 -0.78 -11.77
N THR A 104 6.81 -1.88 -12.53
CA THR A 104 8.02 -2.40 -13.17
C THR A 104 7.72 -2.96 -14.56
N GLY A 105 8.63 -2.77 -15.48
CA GLY A 105 8.57 -3.31 -16.84
C GLY A 105 9.13 -4.72 -17.00
N TYR A 106 9.51 -5.42 -15.93
CA TYR A 106 10.18 -6.73 -16.00
C TYR A 106 9.23 -7.91 -16.30
N GLY A 107 7.95 -7.64 -16.50
CA GLY A 107 6.96 -8.66 -16.83
C GLY A 107 6.36 -9.35 -15.61
N PRO A 108 5.53 -10.39 -15.83
CA PRO A 108 4.70 -11.02 -14.81
C PRO A 108 5.45 -11.57 -13.60
N SER A 109 6.72 -11.95 -13.78
CA SER A 109 7.55 -12.46 -12.68
C SER A 109 7.82 -11.45 -11.57
N HIS A 110 7.78 -10.14 -11.90
CA HIS A 110 8.10 -9.05 -10.98
C HIS A 110 6.92 -8.09 -10.75
N GLN A 111 5.87 -8.19 -11.55
CA GLN A 111 4.66 -7.38 -11.41
C GLN A 111 3.75 -8.01 -10.34
N ALA A 112 3.52 -7.29 -9.26
CA ALA A 112 2.65 -7.74 -8.17
C ALA A 112 1.23 -7.19 -8.38
N THR A 113 0.55 -7.72 -9.41
CA THR A 113 -0.78 -7.23 -9.78
C THR A 113 -1.89 -7.71 -8.86
N GLU A 114 -1.64 -8.76 -8.05
CA GLU A 114 -2.61 -9.41 -7.17
C GLU A 114 -2.22 -9.37 -5.67
N ASP A 115 -1.23 -8.59 -5.28
CA ASP A 115 -0.71 -8.57 -3.92
C ASP A 115 -1.74 -8.15 -2.86
N LEU A 116 -2.58 -7.15 -3.16
CA LEU A 116 -3.66 -6.76 -2.23
C LEU A 116 -4.67 -7.90 -2.05
N ALA A 117 -5.06 -8.59 -3.12
CA ALA A 117 -5.99 -9.72 -3.04
C ALA A 117 -5.45 -10.83 -2.13
N ILE A 118 -4.17 -11.19 -2.30
CA ILE A 118 -3.48 -12.19 -1.49
C ILE A 118 -3.44 -11.79 -0.02
N MET A 119 -3.00 -10.56 0.26
CA MET A 119 -2.79 -10.09 1.64
C MET A 119 -4.11 -9.77 2.36
N ARG A 120 -5.14 -9.32 1.64
CA ARG A 120 -6.47 -9.08 2.22
C ARG A 120 -7.11 -10.33 2.77
N GLY A 121 -6.82 -11.51 2.20
CA GLY A 121 -7.32 -12.79 2.67
C GLY A 121 -6.75 -13.23 4.03
N ILE A 122 -5.63 -12.66 4.48
CA ILE A 122 -4.99 -13.04 5.74
C ILE A 122 -5.71 -12.38 6.93
N PRO A 123 -6.22 -13.14 7.92
CA PRO A 123 -6.85 -12.58 9.12
C PRO A 123 -5.90 -11.64 9.89
N GLY A 124 -6.41 -10.51 10.37
CA GLY A 124 -5.65 -9.57 11.19
C GLY A 124 -4.56 -8.77 10.46
N MET A 125 -4.27 -9.04 9.18
CA MET A 125 -3.30 -8.27 8.40
C MET A 125 -3.84 -6.87 8.13
N VAL A 126 -3.07 -5.86 8.52
CA VAL A 126 -3.30 -4.46 8.14
C VAL A 126 -2.60 -4.18 6.82
N ILE A 127 -3.25 -3.43 5.92
CA ILE A 127 -2.71 -3.16 4.58
C ILE A 127 -2.71 -1.66 4.32
N VAL A 128 -1.53 -1.14 3.99
CA VAL A 128 -1.30 0.29 3.70
C VAL A 128 -0.72 0.43 2.29
N ASP A 129 -1.32 1.31 1.50
CA ASP A 129 -0.92 1.62 0.12
C ASP A 129 -0.67 3.14 -0.02
N PRO A 130 0.53 3.63 0.33
CA PRO A 130 0.83 5.05 0.33
C PRO A 130 0.86 5.65 -1.08
N CYS A 131 0.37 6.89 -1.19
CA CYS A 131 0.29 7.64 -2.43
C CYS A 131 1.63 8.31 -2.80
N ASP A 132 2.34 8.88 -1.82
CA ASP A 132 3.50 9.71 -2.06
C ASP A 132 4.58 9.62 -0.98
N ALA A 133 5.62 10.45 -1.12
CA ALA A 133 6.75 10.47 -0.18
C ALA A 133 6.34 10.96 1.22
N LEU A 134 5.46 11.96 1.31
CA LEU A 134 4.97 12.50 2.58
C LEU A 134 4.20 11.42 3.36
N GLU A 135 3.34 10.70 2.68
CA GLU A 135 2.55 9.66 3.30
C GLU A 135 3.41 8.47 3.76
N ILE A 136 4.42 8.06 2.97
CA ILE A 136 5.38 7.05 3.40
C ILE A 136 6.10 7.48 4.69
N GLU A 137 6.57 8.75 4.76
CA GLU A 137 7.24 9.27 5.95
C GLU A 137 6.35 9.27 7.19
N GLN A 138 5.06 9.56 7.03
CA GLN A 138 4.09 9.57 8.13
C GLN A 138 3.60 8.14 8.49
N ALA A 139 3.48 7.26 7.50
CA ALA A 139 3.03 5.89 7.71
C ALA A 139 4.04 5.04 8.49
N VAL A 140 5.35 5.24 8.28
CA VAL A 140 6.39 4.44 8.95
C VAL A 140 6.26 4.45 10.48
N PRO A 141 6.19 5.59 11.19
CA PRO A 141 5.97 5.58 12.63
C PRO A 141 4.60 5.02 13.02
N ALA A 142 3.56 5.33 12.26
CA ALA A 142 2.20 4.85 12.56
C ALA A 142 2.09 3.32 12.48
N ILE A 143 2.71 2.69 11.47
CA ILE A 143 2.72 1.23 11.41
C ILE A 143 3.64 0.60 12.45
N ALA A 144 4.73 1.27 12.85
CA ALA A 144 5.59 0.79 13.93
C ALA A 144 4.85 0.75 15.28
N ASP A 145 3.95 1.72 15.53
CA ASP A 145 3.14 1.80 16.75
C ASP A 145 1.96 0.80 16.76
N HIS A 146 1.52 0.38 15.58
CA HIS A 146 0.47 -0.62 15.47
C HIS A 146 0.97 -1.99 15.96
N GLN A 147 0.27 -2.60 16.91
CA GLN A 147 0.57 -3.96 17.37
C GLN A 147 -0.06 -4.98 16.42
N GLY A 148 0.77 -5.80 15.80
CA GLY A 148 0.35 -6.81 14.83
C GLY A 148 0.95 -6.63 13.44
N PRO A 149 0.63 -7.55 12.51
CA PRO A 149 1.23 -7.60 11.19
C PRO A 149 0.70 -6.48 10.29
N VAL A 150 1.62 -5.86 9.55
CA VAL A 150 1.29 -4.85 8.55
C VAL A 150 1.98 -5.20 7.23
N TYR A 151 1.23 -5.14 6.14
CA TYR A 151 1.75 -5.10 4.78
C TYR A 151 1.64 -3.68 4.25
N MET A 152 2.79 -3.08 3.91
CA MET A 152 2.83 -1.74 3.32
C MET A 152 3.50 -1.81 1.96
N ARG A 153 2.81 -1.29 0.94
CA ARG A 153 3.35 -1.10 -0.40
C ARG A 153 4.35 0.05 -0.40
N LEU A 154 5.47 -0.09 -1.10
CA LEU A 154 6.49 0.94 -1.23
C LEU A 154 6.60 1.43 -2.66
N LEU A 155 6.40 2.73 -2.85
CA LEU A 155 6.86 3.44 -4.01
C LEU A 155 8.37 3.71 -3.86
N ARG A 156 9.13 3.61 -4.93
CA ARG A 156 10.58 3.77 -4.92
C ARG A 156 11.08 4.83 -5.91
N GLY A 157 12.34 5.20 -5.77
CA GLY A 157 13.00 6.16 -6.64
C GLY A 157 12.63 7.60 -6.27
N LYS A 158 12.40 8.43 -7.28
CA LYS A 158 11.87 9.78 -7.09
C LYS A 158 10.37 9.69 -6.87
N VAL A 159 9.96 9.50 -5.64
CA VAL A 159 8.55 9.53 -5.26
C VAL A 159 8.11 11.00 -5.19
N PRO A 160 7.10 11.42 -5.95
CA PRO A 160 6.64 12.80 -5.94
C PRO A 160 5.99 13.17 -4.61
N LEU A 161 5.80 14.47 -4.39
CA LEU A 161 4.94 15.02 -3.35
C LEU A 161 3.61 15.40 -4.02
N VAL A 162 2.52 14.95 -3.48
CA VAL A 162 1.16 15.16 -3.97
C VAL A 162 0.24 15.67 -2.86
N LEU A 163 0.40 15.10 -1.67
CA LEU A 163 -0.46 15.36 -0.51
C LEU A 163 -0.07 16.61 0.28
N ASP A 164 1.08 17.19 0.03
CA ASP A 164 1.59 18.41 0.69
C ASP A 164 0.67 19.63 0.51
N LYS A 165 -0.18 19.62 -0.53
CA LYS A 165 -1.15 20.69 -0.84
C LYS A 165 -2.44 20.62 -0.01
N TYR A 166 -2.68 19.53 0.73
CA TYR A 166 -4.00 19.19 1.29
C TYR A 166 -4.04 19.21 2.84
N ASP A 167 -3.05 19.77 3.51
CA ASP A 167 -2.94 19.67 4.99
C ASP A 167 -3.16 18.23 5.45
N TYR A 168 -2.37 17.33 4.85
CA TYR A 168 -2.56 15.89 5.01
C TYR A 168 -1.85 15.36 6.25
N GLN A 169 -2.57 14.58 7.02
CA GLN A 169 -2.06 13.81 8.15
C GLN A 169 -2.46 12.34 7.95
N PHE A 170 -1.47 11.44 7.92
CA PHE A 170 -1.75 10.01 7.87
C PHE A 170 -2.27 9.52 9.22
N GLU A 171 -3.39 8.84 9.19
CA GLU A 171 -3.94 8.10 10.31
C GLU A 171 -4.36 6.71 9.83
N LEU A 172 -3.87 5.67 10.50
CA LEU A 172 -4.14 4.27 10.12
C LEU A 172 -5.65 3.99 10.17
N GLY A 173 -6.20 3.47 9.08
CA GLY A 173 -7.64 3.18 8.97
C GLY A 173 -8.51 4.39 8.63
N LYS A 174 -7.93 5.55 8.28
CA LYS A 174 -8.67 6.75 7.88
C LYS A 174 -8.44 7.09 6.41
N ALA A 175 -9.52 7.57 5.79
CA ALA A 175 -9.50 8.13 4.46
C ALA A 175 -9.54 9.66 4.52
N LYS A 176 -9.05 10.32 3.48
CA LYS A 176 -9.06 11.78 3.36
C LYS A 176 -9.77 12.21 2.08
N LEU A 177 -10.81 13.01 2.22
CA LEU A 177 -11.38 13.73 1.07
C LEU A 177 -10.40 14.85 0.69
N LEU A 178 -9.73 14.68 -0.45
CA LEU A 178 -8.76 15.64 -0.96
C LEU A 178 -9.45 16.77 -1.72
N GLU A 179 -10.45 16.43 -2.51
CA GLU A 179 -11.21 17.35 -3.34
C GLU A 179 -12.69 16.96 -3.31
N ASP A 180 -13.59 17.95 -3.41
CA ASP A 180 -15.03 17.71 -3.43
C ASP A 180 -15.64 18.07 -4.80
N GLY A 181 -16.76 17.45 -5.13
CA GLY A 181 -17.49 17.62 -6.37
C GLY A 181 -18.78 16.79 -6.36
N ASN A 182 -19.72 17.06 -7.26
CA ASN A 182 -21.06 16.50 -7.16
C ASN A 182 -21.40 15.44 -8.21
N ASP A 183 -20.60 15.28 -9.27
CA ASP A 183 -20.94 14.42 -10.39
C ASP A 183 -20.23 13.05 -10.30
N VAL A 184 -18.96 13.03 -9.89
CA VAL A 184 -18.15 11.82 -9.79
C VAL A 184 -17.43 11.79 -8.43
N LEU A 185 -17.41 10.64 -7.80
CA LEU A 185 -16.56 10.33 -6.66
C LEU A 185 -15.49 9.31 -7.09
N ILE A 186 -14.21 9.68 -7.07
CA ILE A 186 -13.11 8.75 -7.27
C ILE A 186 -12.59 8.31 -5.89
N ILE A 187 -12.66 7.02 -5.61
CA ILE A 187 -12.08 6.39 -4.42
C ILE A 187 -10.78 5.70 -4.84
N SER A 188 -9.65 6.19 -4.37
CA SER A 188 -8.33 5.75 -4.86
C SER A 188 -7.35 5.45 -3.73
N SER A 189 -6.35 4.62 -4.03
CA SER A 189 -5.23 4.34 -3.14
C SER A 189 -3.89 4.41 -3.88
N GLY A 190 -2.82 4.54 -3.11
CA GLY A 190 -1.46 4.45 -3.62
C GLY A 190 -1.21 5.39 -4.80
N LEU A 191 -0.43 4.90 -5.75
CA LEU A 191 -0.09 5.62 -6.99
C LEU A 191 -1.33 6.16 -7.73
N MET A 192 -2.46 5.45 -7.66
CA MET A 192 -3.65 5.86 -8.40
C MET A 192 -4.30 7.12 -7.85
N THR A 193 -4.01 7.54 -6.63
CA THR A 193 -4.48 8.84 -6.12
C THR A 193 -3.88 10.00 -6.90
N MET A 194 -2.60 9.94 -7.30
CA MET A 194 -2.02 10.95 -8.20
C MET A 194 -2.76 11.00 -9.53
N ARG A 195 -3.05 9.85 -10.12
CA ARG A 195 -3.80 9.74 -11.39
C ARG A 195 -5.25 10.22 -11.25
N ALA A 196 -5.88 9.94 -10.12
CA ALA A 196 -7.23 10.42 -9.83
C ALA A 196 -7.30 11.94 -9.75
N LEU A 197 -6.30 12.59 -9.13
CA LEU A 197 -6.21 14.04 -9.06
C LEU A 197 -5.96 14.67 -10.44
N GLU A 198 -5.09 14.09 -11.27
CA GLU A 198 -4.87 14.51 -12.65
C GLU A 198 -6.17 14.38 -13.51
N ALA A 199 -6.89 13.27 -13.34
CA ALA A 199 -8.16 13.06 -14.02
C ALA A 199 -9.24 14.06 -13.55
N ALA A 200 -9.30 14.31 -12.24
CA ALA A 200 -10.23 15.28 -11.66
C ALA A 200 -10.00 16.71 -12.21
N GLU A 201 -8.73 17.12 -12.35
CA GLU A 201 -8.40 18.42 -12.94
C GLU A 201 -8.91 18.54 -14.40
N LYS A 202 -8.69 17.49 -15.21
CA LYS A 202 -9.16 17.47 -16.60
C LYS A 202 -10.69 17.50 -16.70
N LEU A 203 -11.38 16.69 -15.91
CA LEU A 203 -12.85 16.64 -15.91
C LEU A 203 -13.48 17.94 -15.45
N ARG A 204 -12.87 18.65 -14.50
CA ARG A 204 -13.34 19.97 -14.07
C ARG A 204 -13.22 21.02 -15.18
N ALA A 205 -12.22 20.91 -16.05
CA ALA A 205 -12.13 21.78 -17.22
C ALA A 205 -13.33 21.61 -18.16
N ASP A 206 -13.98 20.44 -18.15
CA ASP A 206 -15.21 20.13 -18.88
C ASP A 206 -16.48 20.36 -18.03
N ASN A 207 -16.36 21.08 -16.90
CA ASN A 207 -17.44 21.39 -15.95
C ASN A 207 -18.05 20.17 -15.25
N ILE A 208 -17.29 19.08 -15.10
CA ILE A 208 -17.69 17.90 -14.31
C ILE A 208 -17.11 18.03 -12.90
N GLY A 209 -17.99 18.05 -11.89
CA GLY A 209 -17.61 18.14 -10.49
C GLY A 209 -17.08 16.81 -9.95
N VAL A 210 -15.77 16.71 -9.67
CA VAL A 210 -15.13 15.48 -9.21
C VAL A 210 -14.69 15.60 -7.77
N ALA A 211 -15.10 14.64 -6.94
CA ALA A 211 -14.57 14.41 -5.60
C ALA A 211 -13.49 13.31 -5.66
N VAL A 212 -12.43 13.48 -4.88
CA VAL A 212 -11.35 12.49 -4.74
C VAL A 212 -11.22 12.11 -3.26
N LEU A 213 -11.56 10.87 -2.94
CA LEU A 213 -11.40 10.26 -1.63
C LEU A 213 -10.16 9.35 -1.65
N HIS A 214 -9.11 9.77 -0.98
CA HIS A 214 -7.89 8.99 -0.82
C HIS A 214 -8.04 7.99 0.34
N VAL A 215 -7.79 6.70 0.06
CA VAL A 215 -7.94 5.58 1.00
C VAL A 215 -6.59 4.88 1.15
N PRO A 216 -5.70 5.36 2.01
CA PRO A 216 -4.35 4.79 2.16
C PRO A 216 -4.35 3.46 2.91
N THR A 217 -5.36 3.17 3.71
CA THR A 217 -5.51 1.88 4.40
C THR A 217 -6.58 1.04 3.71
N ILE A 218 -6.13 -0.04 3.06
CA ILE A 218 -7.02 -0.96 2.33
C ILE A 218 -7.71 -1.94 3.30
N LYS A 219 -7.05 -2.24 4.41
CA LYS A 219 -7.57 -3.10 5.47
C LYS A 219 -7.02 -2.67 6.83
N PRO A 220 -7.90 -2.23 7.77
CA PRO A 220 -9.33 -2.01 7.61
C PRO A 220 -9.63 -0.78 6.74
N LEU A 221 -10.75 -0.81 6.01
CA LEU A 221 -11.27 0.37 5.30
C LEU A 221 -11.85 1.40 6.28
N ASP A 222 -11.76 2.67 5.93
CA ASP A 222 -12.59 3.71 6.56
C ASP A 222 -14.02 3.62 6.05
N GLU A 223 -14.79 2.68 6.62
CA GLU A 223 -16.17 2.42 6.21
C GLU A 223 -17.02 3.70 6.30
N LYS A 224 -16.83 4.50 7.35
CA LYS A 224 -17.61 5.72 7.58
C LYS A 224 -17.39 6.73 6.47
N ALA A 225 -16.15 7.05 6.13
CA ALA A 225 -15.84 8.02 5.09
C ALA A 225 -16.31 7.55 3.70
N ILE A 226 -16.12 6.27 3.40
CA ILE A 226 -16.54 5.69 2.11
C ILE A 226 -18.08 5.74 1.99
N ILE A 227 -18.81 5.32 3.00
CA ILE A 227 -20.29 5.33 3.01
C ILE A 227 -20.81 6.75 2.89
N GLU A 228 -20.26 7.69 3.67
CA GLU A 228 -20.68 9.10 3.65
C GLU A 228 -20.52 9.69 2.25
N GLN A 229 -19.39 9.49 1.60
CA GLN A 229 -19.14 10.05 0.29
C GLN A 229 -19.93 9.34 -0.82
N ALA A 230 -20.04 8.02 -0.77
CA ALA A 230 -20.77 7.24 -1.77
C ALA A 230 -22.30 7.37 -1.66
N SER A 231 -22.81 7.79 -0.51
CA SER A 231 -24.24 8.00 -0.30
C SER A 231 -24.77 9.36 -0.82
N LYS A 232 -23.88 10.26 -1.24
CA LYS A 232 -24.30 11.53 -1.82
C LYS A 232 -25.02 11.28 -3.15
N PRO A 233 -26.25 11.76 -3.33
CA PRO A 233 -27.06 11.45 -4.51
C PRO A 233 -26.48 12.04 -5.80
N GLY A 234 -26.69 11.34 -6.91
CA GLY A 234 -26.32 11.82 -8.24
C GLY A 234 -24.86 11.58 -8.64
N ARG A 235 -24.03 11.04 -7.76
CA ARG A 235 -22.63 10.73 -8.07
C ARG A 235 -22.47 9.37 -8.71
N LEU A 236 -21.68 9.30 -9.79
CA LEU A 236 -21.02 8.06 -10.19
C LEU A 236 -19.85 7.79 -9.25
N VAL A 237 -19.80 6.62 -8.64
CA VAL A 237 -18.67 6.17 -7.81
C VAL A 237 -17.70 5.40 -8.68
N VAL A 238 -16.43 5.78 -8.70
CA VAL A 238 -15.36 5.10 -9.43
C VAL A 238 -14.27 4.72 -8.45
N THR A 239 -13.91 3.46 -8.37
CA THR A 239 -12.71 3.04 -7.63
C THR A 239 -11.49 3.02 -8.56
N ALA A 240 -10.32 3.44 -8.07
CA ALA A 240 -9.09 3.47 -8.86
C ALA A 240 -7.92 2.90 -8.07
N GLU A 241 -7.34 1.82 -8.59
CA GLU A 241 -6.26 1.09 -7.93
C GLU A 241 -5.19 0.56 -8.92
N ASN A 242 -3.94 0.55 -8.51
CA ASN A 242 -2.85 -0.10 -9.25
C ASN A 242 -2.77 -1.58 -8.82
N HIS A 243 -3.78 -2.33 -9.17
CA HIS A 243 -3.99 -3.73 -8.82
C HIS A 243 -4.98 -4.34 -9.82
N THR A 244 -4.99 -5.66 -9.95
CA THR A 244 -6.05 -6.32 -10.72
C THR A 244 -7.44 -5.96 -10.16
N ALA A 245 -8.42 -5.86 -11.03
CA ALA A 245 -9.81 -5.60 -10.62
C ALA A 245 -10.35 -6.67 -9.65
N VAL A 246 -9.71 -7.84 -9.60
CA VAL A 246 -10.12 -8.96 -8.74
C VAL A 246 -9.46 -8.87 -7.36
N GLY A 247 -10.24 -8.80 -6.31
CA GLY A 247 -9.80 -8.90 -4.91
C GLY A 247 -9.15 -7.63 -4.32
N GLY A 248 -9.12 -6.51 -5.05
CA GLY A 248 -8.50 -5.26 -4.61
C GLY A 248 -9.44 -4.29 -3.87
N LEU A 249 -9.13 -3.01 -3.99
CA LEU A 249 -9.90 -1.90 -3.39
C LEU A 249 -11.32 -1.85 -3.95
N GLY A 250 -11.48 -1.98 -5.28
CA GLY A 250 -12.79 -1.89 -5.93
C GLY A 250 -13.78 -2.90 -5.39
N GLU A 251 -13.41 -4.17 -5.32
CA GLU A 251 -14.26 -5.22 -4.74
C GLU A 251 -14.50 -5.02 -3.23
N ALA A 252 -13.51 -4.52 -2.49
CA ALA A 252 -13.68 -4.22 -1.06
C ALA A 252 -14.72 -3.12 -0.83
N VAL A 253 -14.67 -2.05 -1.63
CA VAL A 253 -15.63 -0.94 -1.60
C VAL A 253 -17.01 -1.43 -2.03
N ALA A 254 -17.12 -2.14 -3.15
CA ALA A 254 -18.39 -2.68 -3.66
C ALA A 254 -19.07 -3.58 -2.61
N ALA A 255 -18.32 -4.49 -2.00
CA ALA A 255 -18.83 -5.38 -0.96
C ALA A 255 -19.26 -4.60 0.30
N LEU A 256 -18.52 -3.55 0.68
CA LEU A 256 -18.90 -2.67 1.80
C LEU A 256 -20.23 -1.97 1.51
N LEU A 257 -20.34 -1.28 0.37
CA LEU A 257 -21.51 -0.52 -0.01
C LEU A 257 -22.76 -1.41 -0.10
N MET A 258 -22.61 -2.60 -0.70
CA MET A 258 -23.70 -3.57 -0.80
C MET A 258 -24.16 -4.06 0.59
N ARG A 259 -23.24 -4.44 1.47
CA ARG A 259 -23.58 -4.87 2.85
C ARG A 259 -24.26 -3.78 3.67
N LYS A 260 -23.94 -2.52 3.42
CA LYS A 260 -24.52 -1.37 4.13
C LYS A 260 -25.78 -0.79 3.44
N GLY A 261 -26.21 -1.40 2.34
CA GLY A 261 -27.41 -0.99 1.61
C GLY A 261 -27.28 0.35 0.89
N VAL A 262 -26.06 0.82 0.62
CA VAL A 262 -25.80 2.03 -0.16
C VAL A 262 -26.08 1.74 -1.63
N ARG A 263 -26.95 2.57 -2.23
CA ARG A 263 -27.29 2.45 -3.66
C ARG A 263 -26.59 3.56 -4.42
N CYS A 264 -25.67 3.18 -5.30
CA CYS A 264 -24.98 4.08 -6.21
C CYS A 264 -24.65 3.32 -7.50
N GLU A 265 -24.39 4.06 -8.57
CA GLU A 265 -23.69 3.54 -9.73
C GLU A 265 -22.21 3.42 -9.37
N LEU A 266 -21.62 2.26 -9.64
CA LEU A 266 -20.21 2.00 -9.29
C LEU A 266 -19.49 1.41 -10.50
N ASP A 267 -18.34 1.98 -10.79
CA ASP A 267 -17.39 1.48 -11.78
C ASP A 267 -15.99 1.39 -11.17
N SER A 268 -15.05 0.71 -11.86
CA SER A 268 -13.71 0.51 -11.35
C SER A 268 -12.66 0.66 -12.44
N VAL A 269 -11.57 1.33 -12.10
CA VAL A 269 -10.35 1.42 -12.88
C VAL A 269 -9.27 0.63 -12.17
N GLY A 270 -8.80 -0.43 -12.80
CA GLY A 270 -7.77 -1.33 -12.31
C GLY A 270 -7.07 -2.04 -13.45
N LEU A 271 -6.10 -2.87 -13.12
CA LEU A 271 -5.42 -3.71 -14.10
C LEU A 271 -6.35 -4.85 -14.54
N PRO A 272 -6.30 -5.27 -15.81
CA PRO A 272 -7.11 -6.36 -16.30
C PRO A 272 -6.77 -7.70 -15.59
N ASP A 273 -7.72 -8.61 -15.57
CA ASP A 273 -7.49 -10.00 -15.14
C ASP A 273 -6.71 -10.77 -16.22
N ALA A 274 -5.43 -10.41 -16.36
CA ALA A 274 -4.51 -10.97 -17.36
C ALA A 274 -3.06 -10.80 -16.91
N PHE A 275 -2.18 -11.68 -17.39
CA PHE A 275 -0.74 -11.47 -17.28
C PHE A 275 -0.31 -10.32 -18.18
N LEU A 276 0.33 -9.31 -17.60
CA LEU A 276 0.79 -8.13 -18.33
C LEU A 276 2.15 -8.40 -18.98
N LEU A 277 2.39 -7.72 -20.09
CA LEU A 277 3.65 -7.87 -20.85
C LEU A 277 4.82 -7.20 -20.13
N ALA A 278 6.03 -7.59 -20.49
CA ALA A 278 7.24 -6.82 -20.20
C ALA A 278 7.37 -5.66 -21.17
N GLY A 279 7.87 -4.51 -20.72
CA GLY A 279 8.04 -3.32 -21.57
C GLY A 279 8.38 -2.06 -20.78
N ALA A 280 8.48 -0.95 -21.47
CA ALA A 280 8.62 0.34 -20.81
C ALA A 280 7.31 0.74 -20.11
N LEU A 281 7.40 1.20 -18.85
CA LEU A 281 6.21 1.54 -18.06
C LEU A 281 5.27 2.52 -18.76
N PRO A 282 5.71 3.61 -19.41
CA PRO A 282 4.79 4.49 -20.13
C PRO A 282 3.94 3.76 -21.16
N THR A 283 4.55 2.85 -21.94
CA THR A 283 3.83 2.05 -22.95
C THR A 283 2.88 1.00 -22.33
N LEU A 284 3.19 0.52 -21.12
CA LEU A 284 2.33 -0.45 -20.42
C LEU A 284 1.14 0.22 -19.71
N HIS A 285 1.23 1.52 -19.44
CA HIS A 285 0.17 2.29 -18.82
C HIS A 285 -0.83 2.87 -19.82
N ASP A 286 -0.44 2.96 -21.10
CA ASP A 286 -1.30 3.40 -22.22
C ASP A 286 -2.19 2.24 -22.73
#